data_7d69c78e162daa7d083bc2b9e203117e
#
_entry.id   7d69c78e162daa7d083bc2b9e203117e
#
_cell.length_a   1.000
_cell.length_b   1.000
_cell.length_c   1.000
_cell.angle_alpha   90.00
_cell.angle_beta   90.00
_cell.angle_gamma   90.00
#
_symmetry.space_group_name_H-M   'P 1'
#
loop_
_entity.id
_entity.type
_entity.pdbx_description
1 polymer ?
#
loop_
_entity_poly.entity_id
_entity_poly.type
_entity_poly.pdbx_seq_one_letter_code
_entity_poly.pdbx_strand_id
1 'polypeptide(L)'
;MNQEEIKKILPHRDNMLLVEEAESVDENTAKGRYTIKGDEFFLQGHFPGNPVVPGVILCEMMGQASCCLLADKVKNCTPYFTKMNNVKFRNPVKPGDTLKSVCTLTKSRGAVLNLVCKKATACLSHHFEENNTRNNGVTGEMSL
;
A
#
# COMPACT_ATOMS: atom_id res chain seq x y z
N MET A 1 -2.53 -12.75 5.69
CA MET A 1 -1.09 -12.79 6.07
C MET A 1 -0.83 -11.68 7.07
N ASN A 2 -0.14 -12.00 8.14
CA ASN A 2 0.38 -11.05 9.11
C ASN A 2 1.81 -10.57 8.71
N GLN A 3 2.39 -9.65 9.47
CA GLN A 3 3.71 -9.10 9.15
C GLN A 3 4.84 -10.14 9.09
N GLU A 4 4.81 -11.18 9.93
CA GLU A 4 5.84 -12.22 9.93
C GLU A 4 5.79 -13.10 8.66
N GLU A 5 4.59 -13.30 8.13
CA GLU A 5 4.40 -13.98 6.86
C GLU A 5 4.81 -13.10 5.68
N ILE A 6 4.47 -11.79 5.75
CA ILE A 6 4.83 -10.79 4.74
C ILE A 6 6.35 -10.64 4.62
N LYS A 7 7.07 -10.63 5.74
CA LYS A 7 8.55 -10.58 5.79
C LYS A 7 9.24 -11.76 5.07
N LYS A 8 8.54 -12.87 4.87
CA LYS A 8 9.06 -14.02 4.11
C LYS A 8 9.00 -13.77 2.60
N ILE A 9 8.17 -12.85 2.17
CA ILE A 9 7.97 -12.47 0.76
C ILE A 9 8.73 -11.19 0.44
N LEU A 10 8.48 -10.13 1.22
CA LEU A 10 9.06 -8.81 1.01
C LEU A 10 10.42 -8.67 1.71
N PRO A 11 11.41 -8.06 1.05
CA PRO A 11 12.70 -7.77 1.68
C PRO A 11 12.66 -6.59 2.66
N HIS A 12 11.59 -5.81 2.69
CA HIS A 12 11.40 -4.64 3.54
C HIS A 12 11.44 -4.99 5.02
N ARG A 13 12.05 -4.12 5.83
CA ARG A 13 12.20 -4.31 7.30
C ARG A 13 11.98 -2.99 8.02
N ASP A 14 11.77 -3.08 9.31
CA ASP A 14 11.68 -1.97 10.26
C ASP A 14 10.72 -0.87 9.79
N ASN A 15 11.21 0.36 9.72
CA ASN A 15 10.41 1.53 9.35
C ASN A 15 9.99 1.59 7.87
N MET A 16 10.53 0.71 7.01
CA MET A 16 10.13 0.58 5.61
C MET A 16 9.19 -0.61 5.34
N LEU A 17 8.79 -1.38 6.36
CA LEU A 17 7.72 -2.36 6.22
C LEU A 17 6.38 -1.68 6.47
N LEU A 18 5.76 -1.21 5.38
CA LEU A 18 4.59 -0.34 5.36
C LEU A 18 3.29 -1.09 5.03
N VAL A 19 3.20 -2.32 5.48
CA VAL A 19 2.00 -3.16 5.41
C VAL A 19 1.88 -3.98 6.69
N GLU A 20 0.70 -3.96 7.31
CA GLU A 20 0.44 -4.73 8.55
C GLU A 20 -0.17 -6.08 8.24
N GLU A 21 -1.11 -6.09 7.31
CA GLU A 21 -1.81 -7.29 6.85
C GLU A 21 -2.02 -7.24 5.34
N ALA A 22 -1.96 -8.41 4.72
CA ALA A 22 -2.28 -8.58 3.31
C ALA A 22 -3.01 -9.90 3.09
N GLU A 23 -3.94 -9.92 2.14
CA GLU A 23 -4.68 -11.12 1.74
C GLU A 23 -4.83 -11.20 0.23
N SER A 24 -4.81 -12.41 -0.30
CA SER A 24 -5.22 -12.67 -1.68
C SER A 24 -6.74 -12.85 -1.70
N VAL A 25 -7.42 -12.08 -2.55
CA VAL A 25 -8.86 -12.19 -2.79
C VAL A 25 -9.15 -13.22 -3.87
N ASP A 26 -8.32 -13.20 -4.90
CA ASP A 26 -8.31 -14.13 -6.02
C ASP A 26 -6.88 -14.21 -6.61
N GLU A 27 -6.72 -14.93 -7.72
CA GLU A 27 -5.41 -15.14 -8.38
C GLU A 27 -4.71 -13.84 -8.80
N ASN A 28 -5.46 -12.76 -8.99
CA ASN A 28 -4.96 -11.49 -9.50
C ASN A 28 -5.22 -10.30 -8.59
N THR A 29 -5.95 -10.47 -7.50
CA THR A 29 -6.36 -9.37 -6.62
C THR A 29 -5.87 -9.58 -5.20
N ALA A 30 -5.17 -8.60 -4.67
CA ALA A 30 -4.76 -8.54 -3.27
C ALA A 30 -5.38 -7.32 -2.58
N LYS A 31 -5.61 -7.47 -1.28
CA LYS A 31 -5.91 -6.39 -0.35
C LYS A 31 -4.81 -6.30 0.69
N GLY A 32 -4.57 -5.10 1.19
CA GLY A 32 -3.70 -4.88 2.31
C GLY A 32 -4.12 -3.69 3.13
N ARG A 33 -3.59 -3.60 4.34
CA ARG A 33 -3.84 -2.45 5.22
C ARG A 33 -2.59 -2.01 5.96
N TYR A 34 -2.57 -0.72 6.29
CA TYR A 34 -1.60 -0.11 7.19
C TYR A 34 -2.26 1.02 7.97
N THR A 35 -2.04 1.08 9.27
CA THR A 35 -2.56 2.14 10.16
C THR A 35 -1.44 3.14 10.45
N ILE A 36 -1.71 4.43 10.17
CA ILE A 36 -0.78 5.52 10.43
C ILE A 36 -0.81 5.83 11.93
N LYS A 37 0.28 5.55 12.61
CA LYS A 37 0.40 5.69 14.07
C LYS A 37 0.71 7.12 14.50
N GLY A 38 1.49 7.85 13.66
CA GLY A 38 1.87 9.23 13.91
C GLY A 38 3.34 9.44 14.30
N ASP A 39 4.07 8.36 14.54
CA ASP A 39 5.50 8.36 14.88
C ASP A 39 6.41 7.93 13.71
N GLU A 40 5.81 7.66 12.55
CA GLU A 40 6.56 7.21 11.38
C GLU A 40 7.55 8.28 10.88
N PHE A 41 8.71 7.81 10.41
CA PHE A 41 9.82 8.68 9.96
C PHE A 41 9.40 9.67 8.86
N PHE A 42 8.49 9.27 7.98
CA PHE A 42 8.03 10.10 6.87
C PHE A 42 7.08 11.22 7.27
N LEU A 43 6.60 11.23 8.51
CA LEU A 43 5.79 12.33 9.06
C LEU A 43 6.65 13.42 9.69
N GLN A 44 7.91 13.10 10.03
CA GLN A 44 8.83 14.03 10.66
C GLN A 44 9.19 15.15 9.67
N GLY A 45 8.60 16.32 9.88
CA GLY A 45 8.79 17.47 9.00
C GLY A 45 7.84 17.58 7.80
N HIS A 46 6.91 16.62 7.63
CA HIS A 46 5.93 16.65 6.52
C HIS A 46 4.47 16.68 7.03
N PHE A 47 3.99 17.77 7.66
CA PHE A 47 4.60 19.08 7.92
C PHE A 47 4.53 19.39 9.42
N PRO A 48 5.38 20.29 9.98
CA PRO A 48 5.31 20.67 11.39
C PRO A 48 3.92 21.18 11.78
N GLY A 49 3.34 20.58 12.83
CA GLY A 49 2.00 20.94 13.31
C GLY A 49 0.82 20.44 12.45
N ASN A 50 1.08 19.89 11.26
CA ASN A 50 0.06 19.31 10.37
C ASN A 50 0.61 18.08 9.63
N PRO A 51 0.84 16.96 10.32
CA PRO A 51 1.41 15.76 9.74
C PRO A 51 0.49 15.16 8.67
N VAL A 52 1.06 14.90 7.49
CA VAL A 52 0.39 14.30 6.34
C VAL A 52 1.32 13.25 5.74
N VAL A 53 0.79 12.09 5.38
CA VAL A 53 1.58 11.06 4.71
C VAL A 53 1.99 11.53 3.32
N PRO A 54 3.29 11.52 2.97
CA PRO A 54 3.73 11.86 1.62
C PRO A 54 3.10 10.94 0.58
N GLY A 55 2.67 11.50 -0.55
CA GLY A 55 1.97 10.71 -1.58
C GLY A 55 2.78 9.53 -2.12
N VAL A 56 4.11 9.69 -2.25
CA VAL A 56 4.99 8.59 -2.70
C VAL A 56 5.04 7.44 -1.71
N ILE A 57 4.89 7.70 -0.41
CA ILE A 57 4.79 6.66 0.63
C ILE A 57 3.47 5.90 0.51
N LEU A 58 2.38 6.57 0.14
CA LEU A 58 1.11 5.88 -0.13
C LEU A 58 1.24 4.93 -1.32
N CYS A 59 2.00 5.30 -2.36
CA CYS A 59 2.29 4.40 -3.48
C CYS A 59 3.11 3.18 -3.02
N GLU A 60 4.10 3.40 -2.15
CA GLU A 60 4.90 2.30 -1.57
C GLU A 60 4.03 1.35 -0.73
N MET A 61 3.15 1.88 0.14
CA MET A 61 2.20 1.08 0.91
C MET A 61 1.30 0.22 0.00
N MET A 62 0.82 0.79 -1.12
CA MET A 62 0.01 0.05 -2.08
C MET A 62 0.81 -1.06 -2.79
N GLY A 63 2.05 -0.78 -3.16
CA GLY A 63 2.95 -1.79 -3.75
C GLY A 63 3.18 -2.96 -2.79
N GLN A 64 3.51 -2.67 -1.54
CA GLN A 64 3.71 -3.68 -0.51
C GLN A 64 2.43 -4.47 -0.20
N ALA A 65 1.26 -3.82 -0.22
CA ALA A 65 -0.04 -4.47 -0.03
C ALA A 65 -0.34 -5.56 -1.08
N SER A 66 0.32 -5.50 -2.25
CA SER A 66 0.20 -6.51 -3.31
C SER A 66 1.12 -7.73 -3.13
N CYS A 67 1.86 -7.81 -2.03
CA CYS A 67 2.89 -8.85 -1.81
C CYS A 67 2.40 -10.29 -1.98
N CYS A 68 1.12 -10.55 -1.66
CA CYS A 68 0.53 -11.88 -1.83
C CYS A 68 0.56 -12.36 -3.28
N LEU A 69 0.40 -11.42 -4.25
CA LEU A 69 0.43 -11.73 -5.68
C LEU A 69 1.86 -11.93 -6.20
N LEU A 70 2.84 -11.55 -5.39
CA LEU A 70 4.26 -11.55 -5.74
C LEU A 70 5.01 -12.76 -5.19
N ALA A 71 4.43 -13.49 -4.23
CA ALA A 71 5.11 -14.52 -3.43
C ALA A 71 5.93 -15.51 -4.26
N ASP A 72 5.37 -15.99 -5.38
CA ASP A 72 6.06 -16.95 -6.27
C ASP A 72 7.00 -16.28 -7.28
N LYS A 73 6.85 -14.97 -7.50
CA LYS A 73 7.53 -14.22 -8.57
C LYS A 73 8.74 -13.45 -8.09
N VAL A 74 8.74 -13.00 -6.83
CA VAL A 74 9.86 -12.23 -6.24
C VAL A 74 10.78 -13.08 -5.37
N LYS A 75 10.63 -14.39 -5.40
CA LYS A 75 11.46 -15.31 -4.63
C LYS A 75 12.94 -15.09 -4.99
N ASN A 76 13.74 -14.67 -4.01
CA ASN A 76 15.14 -14.29 -4.18
C ASN A 76 15.40 -13.05 -5.07
N CYS A 77 14.42 -12.20 -5.26
CA CYS A 77 14.54 -10.93 -5.98
C CYS A 77 14.21 -9.74 -5.09
N THR A 78 14.78 -8.59 -5.40
CA THR A 78 14.39 -7.32 -4.79
C THR A 78 13.45 -6.60 -5.75
N PRO A 79 12.19 -6.35 -5.37
CA PRO A 79 11.26 -5.62 -6.23
C PRO A 79 11.59 -4.12 -6.26
N TYR A 80 11.52 -3.53 -7.43
CA TYR A 80 11.70 -2.09 -7.63
C TYR A 80 10.54 -1.53 -8.46
N PHE A 81 10.06 -0.34 -8.09
CA PHE A 81 9.17 0.40 -9.00
C PHE A 81 9.93 0.81 -10.26
N THR A 82 9.43 0.42 -11.41
CA THR A 82 9.97 0.80 -12.72
C THR A 82 9.16 1.92 -13.35
N LYS A 83 7.88 2.04 -13.00
CA LYS A 83 6.98 3.04 -13.56
C LYS A 83 5.74 3.23 -12.69
N MET A 84 5.24 4.47 -12.64
CA MET A 84 3.94 4.82 -12.08
C MET A 84 3.20 5.72 -13.07
N ASN A 85 1.95 5.41 -13.36
CA ASN A 85 1.10 6.18 -14.26
C ASN A 85 -0.22 6.54 -13.60
N ASN A 86 -0.83 7.65 -14.04
CA ASN A 86 -2.17 8.05 -13.64
C ASN A 86 -2.41 8.12 -12.13
N VAL A 87 -1.36 8.38 -11.36
CA VAL A 87 -1.46 8.46 -9.90
C VAL A 87 -2.21 9.74 -9.53
N LYS A 88 -3.27 9.59 -8.71
CA LYS A 88 -4.08 10.69 -8.22
C LYS A 88 -4.24 10.57 -6.71
N PHE A 89 -3.91 11.63 -6.01
CA PHE A 89 -4.11 11.81 -4.56
C PHE A 89 -5.31 12.73 -4.35
N ARG A 90 -6.39 12.23 -3.75
CA ARG A 90 -7.65 12.99 -3.62
C ARG A 90 -7.74 13.74 -2.31
N ASN A 91 -7.32 13.10 -1.22
CA ASN A 91 -7.37 13.68 0.11
C ASN A 91 -6.11 13.29 0.89
N PRO A 92 -5.66 14.16 1.82
CA PRO A 92 -4.53 13.86 2.68
C PRO A 92 -4.84 12.69 3.62
N VAL A 93 -3.85 11.82 3.83
CA VAL A 93 -3.87 10.75 4.83
C VAL A 93 -3.08 11.23 6.05
N LYS A 94 -3.63 11.07 7.24
CA LYS A 94 -3.11 11.64 8.50
C LYS A 94 -2.93 10.56 9.57
N PRO A 95 -2.20 10.85 10.65
CA PRO A 95 -2.17 10.00 11.83
C PRO A 95 -3.56 9.60 12.33
N GLY A 96 -3.74 8.33 12.66
CA GLY A 96 -5.02 7.72 13.04
C GLY A 96 -5.81 7.14 11.86
N ASP A 97 -5.48 7.49 10.62
CA ASP A 97 -6.11 6.87 9.46
C ASP A 97 -5.57 5.46 9.21
N THR A 98 -6.45 4.55 8.78
CA THR A 98 -6.06 3.24 8.25
C THR A 98 -6.21 3.23 6.73
N LEU A 99 -5.10 3.06 6.03
CA LEU A 99 -5.08 2.88 4.59
C LEU A 99 -5.45 1.44 4.24
N LYS A 100 -6.54 1.25 3.50
CA LYS A 100 -6.94 -0.05 2.93
C LYS A 100 -6.72 -0.01 1.42
N SER A 101 -5.89 -0.88 0.90
CA SER A 101 -5.51 -0.95 -0.51
C SER A 101 -6.11 -2.17 -1.20
N VAL A 102 -6.55 -1.99 -2.45
CA VAL A 102 -6.96 -3.08 -3.34
C VAL A 102 -6.16 -2.98 -4.63
N CYS A 103 -5.32 -3.96 -4.89
CA CYS A 103 -4.42 -4.01 -6.03
C CYS A 103 -4.73 -5.22 -6.92
N THR A 104 -4.78 -5.01 -8.22
CA THR A 104 -5.03 -6.06 -9.22
C THR A 104 -3.83 -6.19 -10.16
N LEU A 105 -3.31 -7.39 -10.31
CA LEU A 105 -2.30 -7.73 -11.29
C LEU A 105 -2.95 -7.79 -12.67
N THR A 106 -2.55 -6.91 -13.58
CA THR A 106 -3.14 -6.82 -14.93
C THR A 106 -2.28 -7.48 -15.99
N LYS A 107 -0.98 -7.48 -15.79
CA LYS A 107 -0.01 -8.10 -16.72
C LYS A 107 1.21 -8.62 -15.95
N SER A 108 1.75 -9.73 -16.42
CA SER A 108 3.04 -10.26 -15.99
C SER A 108 3.85 -10.61 -17.24
N ARG A 109 5.04 -10.01 -17.39
CA ARG A 109 5.98 -10.31 -18.47
C ARG A 109 7.37 -10.52 -17.90
N GLY A 110 7.78 -11.77 -17.75
CA GLY A 110 9.05 -12.11 -17.10
C GLY A 110 9.11 -11.53 -15.69
N ALA A 111 10.12 -10.72 -15.41
CA ALA A 111 10.31 -10.05 -14.12
C ALA A 111 9.48 -8.79 -13.92
N VAL A 112 8.73 -8.33 -14.94
CA VAL A 112 7.93 -7.10 -14.84
C VAL A 112 6.47 -7.41 -14.54
N LEU A 113 5.97 -6.86 -13.44
CA LEU A 113 4.60 -7.03 -12.96
C LEU A 113 3.87 -5.68 -13.03
N ASN A 114 2.74 -5.66 -13.73
CA ASN A 114 1.91 -4.46 -13.82
C ASN A 114 0.71 -4.60 -12.88
N LEU A 115 0.64 -3.70 -11.91
CA LEU A 115 -0.41 -3.64 -10.92
C LEU A 115 -1.27 -2.39 -11.14
N VAL A 116 -2.57 -2.54 -11.02
CA VAL A 116 -3.51 -1.42 -10.96
C VAL A 116 -4.09 -1.37 -9.56
N CYS A 117 -3.79 -0.32 -8.83
CA CYS A 117 -4.41 -0.06 -7.54
C CYS A 117 -5.64 0.81 -7.74
N LYS A 118 -6.81 0.19 -7.69
CA LYS A 118 -8.10 0.84 -7.96
C LYS A 118 -8.60 1.65 -6.80
N LYS A 119 -8.21 1.31 -5.58
CA LYS A 119 -8.71 1.96 -4.37
C LYS A 119 -7.71 1.78 -3.23
N ALA A 120 -7.20 2.89 -2.73
CA ALA A 120 -6.64 2.96 -1.39
C ALA A 120 -7.48 3.99 -0.63
N THR A 121 -8.20 3.54 0.37
CA THR A 121 -9.11 4.38 1.15
C THR A 121 -8.54 4.57 2.53
N ALA A 122 -8.39 5.82 2.97
CA ALA A 122 -8.10 6.15 4.35
C ALA A 122 -9.41 6.22 5.15
N CYS A 123 -9.47 5.56 6.28
CA CYS A 123 -10.62 5.49 7.16
C CYS A 123 -10.18 5.82 8.58
N LEU A 124 -10.86 6.73 9.27
CA LEU A 124 -10.62 6.96 10.69
C LEU A 124 -10.90 5.69 11.49
N SER A 125 -9.98 5.30 12.37
CA SER A 125 -10.02 4.04 13.12
C SER A 125 -11.19 3.89 14.11
N HIS A 126 -11.98 4.94 14.34
CA HIS A 126 -13.04 4.95 15.35
C HIS A 126 -14.47 4.71 14.84
N HIS A 127 -14.68 4.53 13.52
CA HIS A 127 -16.00 4.21 13.00
C HIS A 127 -15.94 3.01 12.07
N PHE A 128 -16.19 1.85 12.64
CA PHE A 128 -16.36 0.58 11.97
C PHE A 128 -17.79 0.48 11.42
N GLU A 129 -18.14 1.33 10.46
CA GLU A 129 -19.33 1.14 9.63
C GLU A 129 -18.92 1.17 8.17
N GLU A 130 -19.26 0.12 7.45
CA GLU A 130 -18.93 -0.08 6.01
C GLU A 130 -19.44 1.05 5.10
N ASN A 131 -20.27 1.95 5.60
CA ASN A 131 -20.95 3.00 4.83
C ASN A 131 -20.32 4.39 4.95
N ASN A 132 -19.28 4.61 5.77
CA ASN A 132 -18.63 5.93 5.92
C ASN A 132 -17.23 5.98 5.33
N THR A 133 -17.05 5.33 4.21
CA THR A 133 -15.84 5.51 3.40
C THR A 133 -15.93 6.84 2.66
N ARG A 134 -15.33 7.90 3.21
CA ARG A 134 -14.97 9.04 2.37
C ARG A 134 -14.17 8.47 1.22
N ASN A 135 -14.53 8.82 -0.01
CA ASN A 135 -13.82 8.39 -1.23
C ASN A 135 -12.41 9.04 -1.30
N ASN A 136 -11.63 8.84 -0.27
CA ASN A 136 -10.29 9.37 -0.03
C ASN A 136 -9.31 8.39 -0.66
N GLY A 137 -9.31 8.28 -1.99
CA GLY A 137 -8.55 7.23 -2.63
C GLY A 137 -7.29 7.75 -3.32
N VAL A 138 -6.21 7.03 -3.14
CA VAL A 138 -5.11 7.00 -4.10
C VAL A 138 -5.46 5.96 -5.15
N THR A 139 -5.38 6.33 -6.43
CA THR A 139 -5.52 5.41 -7.56
C THR A 139 -4.31 5.55 -8.45
N GLY A 140 -3.82 4.48 -9.02
CA GLY A 140 -2.70 4.54 -9.95
C GLY A 140 -2.37 3.18 -10.54
N GLU A 141 -1.59 3.22 -11.61
CA GLU A 141 -1.00 2.05 -12.25
C GLU A 141 0.48 2.00 -11.89
N MET A 142 0.95 0.86 -11.43
CA MET A 142 2.33 0.66 -11.00
C MET A 142 2.91 -0.54 -11.73
N SER A 143 4.20 -0.46 -12.06
CA SER A 143 4.99 -1.58 -12.55
C SER A 143 6.15 -1.82 -11.60
N LEU A 144 6.26 -3.04 -11.13
CA LEU A 144 7.32 -3.57 -10.28
C LEU A 144 8.24 -4.45 -11.11
#